data_040791f515b0b34290254adb3b3eade5
#
_entry.id   040791f515b0b34290254adb3b3eade5
#
_cell.length_a   1.000
_cell.length_b   1.000
_cell.length_c   1.000
_cell.angle_alpha   90.00
_cell.angle_beta   90.00
_cell.angle_gamma   90.00
#
_symmetry.space_group_name_H-M   'P 1'
#
loop_
_entity.id
_entity.type
_entity.pdbx_description
1 polymer ?
#
loop_
_entity_poly.entity_id
_entity_poly.type
_entity_poly.pdbx_seq_one_letter_code
_entity_poly.pdbx_strand_id
1 'polypeptide(L)'
;MKRNNKGFSLVELLIAMAVSSIVLTALVLLVAQSVKSYSKQTSLAQIQSDADVVLNQISKSILEADTIYIDKTDAYVKFYTKTVSDTSDPTNPKHIKWGYYYDKAEKKLYYTDDTLSKKSEACDYVEGFDVKLSKSNFTLKDGHIIEELPTNPEIQVSITLERMKNVRTVTREYMARNKIGNNITLQKATGGEVTLK
;
A
#
# COMPACT_ATOMS: atom_id res chain seq x y z
N MET A 1 -74.27 21.05 -13.76
CA MET A 1 -73.09 21.23 -12.90
C MET A 1 -72.25 22.37 -13.44
N LYS A 2 -72.23 23.57 -12.78
CA LYS A 2 -71.39 24.70 -13.13
C LYS A 2 -69.93 24.41 -12.65
N ARG A 3 -69.03 24.17 -13.58
CA ARG A 3 -67.58 24.12 -13.26
C ARG A 3 -67.10 25.51 -12.90
N ASN A 4 -66.81 25.74 -11.62
CA ASN A 4 -66.12 26.94 -11.16
C ASN A 4 -64.66 26.88 -11.63
N ASN A 5 -64.34 27.37 -12.79
CA ASN A 5 -62.96 27.61 -13.26
C ASN A 5 -62.40 28.85 -12.56
N LYS A 6 -61.90 28.73 -11.35
CA LYS A 6 -61.08 29.75 -10.72
C LYS A 6 -59.70 29.68 -11.34
N GLY A 7 -59.35 30.67 -12.14
CA GLY A 7 -57.99 30.78 -12.66
C GLY A 7 -57.00 31.12 -11.56
N PHE A 8 -55.75 30.69 -11.69
CA PHE A 8 -54.67 31.02 -10.78
C PHE A 8 -54.40 32.52 -10.80
N SER A 9 -54.22 33.09 -9.60
CA SER A 9 -53.78 34.47 -9.44
C SER A 9 -52.31 34.59 -9.84
N LEU A 10 -51.92 35.69 -10.46
CA LEU A 10 -50.51 35.99 -10.83
C LEU A 10 -49.60 35.97 -9.59
N VAL A 11 -50.10 36.43 -8.45
CA VAL A 11 -49.38 36.41 -7.17
C VAL A 11 -49.13 34.97 -6.68
N GLU A 12 -50.10 34.08 -6.83
CA GLU A 12 -50.05 32.70 -6.45
C GLU A 12 -49.01 31.94 -7.30
N LEU A 13 -48.92 32.22 -8.59
CA LEU A 13 -47.88 31.71 -9.47
C LEU A 13 -46.48 32.17 -9.05
N LEU A 14 -46.34 33.44 -8.72
CA LEU A 14 -45.07 34.04 -8.30
C LEU A 14 -44.55 33.42 -6.99
N ILE A 15 -45.45 33.22 -6.01
CA ILE A 15 -45.12 32.54 -4.74
C ILE A 15 -44.73 31.10 -5.00
N ALA A 16 -45.45 30.36 -5.85
CA ALA A 16 -45.14 28.99 -6.19
C ALA A 16 -43.75 28.84 -6.84
N MET A 17 -43.42 29.78 -7.76
CA MET A 17 -42.07 29.80 -8.38
C MET A 17 -40.97 30.11 -7.36
N ALA A 18 -41.21 31.07 -6.43
CA ALA A 18 -40.25 31.39 -5.39
C ALA A 18 -39.98 30.19 -4.46
N VAL A 19 -41.00 29.50 -3.99
CA VAL A 19 -40.89 28.31 -3.16
C VAL A 19 -40.22 27.17 -3.91
N SER A 20 -40.61 26.94 -5.16
CA SER A 20 -39.98 25.90 -6.00
C SER A 20 -38.50 26.11 -6.22
N SER A 21 -38.04 27.36 -6.39
CA SER A 21 -36.63 27.69 -6.57
C SER A 21 -35.79 27.36 -5.32
N ILE A 22 -36.33 27.63 -4.12
CA ILE A 22 -35.68 27.30 -2.86
C ILE A 22 -35.51 25.75 -2.71
N VAL A 23 -36.59 25.02 -2.99
CA VAL A 23 -36.58 23.55 -2.92
C VAL A 23 -35.60 22.93 -3.92
N LEU A 24 -35.60 23.44 -5.17
CA LEU A 24 -34.67 23.00 -6.20
C LEU A 24 -33.21 23.23 -5.77
N THR A 25 -32.92 24.44 -5.23
CA THR A 25 -31.57 24.75 -4.74
C THR A 25 -31.12 23.78 -3.65
N ALA A 26 -32.01 23.50 -2.68
CA ALA A 26 -31.72 22.52 -1.61
C ALA A 26 -31.44 21.12 -2.17
N LEU A 27 -32.23 20.65 -3.14
CA LEU A 27 -32.04 19.36 -3.80
C LEU A 27 -30.71 19.28 -4.54
N VAL A 28 -30.31 20.32 -5.30
CA VAL A 28 -29.03 20.37 -6.00
C VAL A 28 -27.85 20.28 -5.03
N LEU A 29 -27.89 21.00 -3.92
CA LEU A 29 -26.86 20.95 -2.90
C LEU A 29 -26.76 19.54 -2.26
N LEU A 30 -27.88 18.89 -1.98
CA LEU A 30 -27.92 17.55 -1.42
C LEU A 30 -27.32 16.53 -2.38
N VAL A 31 -27.68 16.59 -3.66
CA VAL A 31 -27.10 15.72 -4.69
C VAL A 31 -25.60 15.96 -4.83
N ALA A 32 -25.15 17.21 -4.87
CA ALA A 32 -23.73 17.54 -4.97
C ALA A 32 -22.92 16.99 -3.78
N GLN A 33 -23.44 17.07 -2.56
CA GLN A 33 -22.80 16.48 -1.38
C GLN A 33 -22.78 14.95 -1.43
N SER A 34 -23.86 14.33 -1.90
CA SER A 34 -23.96 12.89 -2.05
C SER A 34 -22.94 12.35 -3.05
N VAL A 35 -22.79 12.98 -4.21
CA VAL A 35 -21.80 12.61 -5.22
C VAL A 35 -20.39 12.76 -4.68
N LYS A 36 -20.08 13.84 -3.96
CA LYS A 36 -18.77 14.06 -3.33
C LYS A 36 -18.45 12.98 -2.30
N SER A 37 -19.41 12.63 -1.44
CA SER A 37 -19.26 11.58 -0.44
C SER A 37 -19.07 10.19 -1.07
N TYR A 38 -19.84 9.89 -2.10
CA TYR A 38 -19.71 8.65 -2.86
C TYR A 38 -18.33 8.52 -3.52
N SER A 39 -17.87 9.56 -4.22
CA SER A 39 -16.54 9.58 -4.84
C SER A 39 -15.42 9.35 -3.82
N LYS A 40 -15.52 9.99 -2.63
CA LYS A 40 -14.55 9.78 -1.55
C LYS A 40 -14.56 8.33 -1.04
N GLN A 41 -15.74 7.76 -0.79
CA GLN A 41 -15.85 6.38 -0.30
C GLN A 41 -15.33 5.37 -1.33
N THR A 42 -15.66 5.56 -2.60
CA THR A 42 -15.17 4.70 -3.70
C THR A 42 -13.66 4.76 -3.81
N SER A 43 -13.07 5.97 -3.73
CA SER A 43 -11.62 6.14 -3.74
C SER A 43 -10.93 5.43 -2.56
N LEU A 44 -11.47 5.56 -1.36
CA LEU A 44 -10.94 4.88 -0.17
C LEU A 44 -11.06 3.35 -0.27
N ALA A 45 -12.16 2.84 -0.80
CA ALA A 45 -12.36 1.42 -1.02
C ALA A 45 -11.36 0.86 -2.04
N GLN A 46 -11.10 1.59 -3.13
CA GLN A 46 -10.10 1.21 -4.13
C GLN A 46 -8.69 1.20 -3.52
N ILE A 47 -8.29 2.25 -2.78
CA ILE A 47 -7.00 2.28 -2.07
C ILE A 47 -6.85 1.06 -1.16
N GLN A 48 -7.89 0.71 -0.41
CA GLN A 48 -7.85 -0.44 0.47
C GLN A 48 -7.67 -1.74 -0.31
N SER A 49 -8.41 -1.91 -1.40
CA SER A 49 -8.33 -3.08 -2.27
C SER A 49 -6.94 -3.24 -2.89
N ASP A 50 -6.38 -2.14 -3.43
CA ASP A 50 -5.06 -2.14 -4.06
C ASP A 50 -3.96 -2.47 -3.04
N ALA A 51 -4.03 -1.87 -1.84
CA ALA A 51 -3.12 -2.18 -0.74
C ALA A 51 -3.22 -3.65 -0.31
N ASP A 52 -4.44 -4.19 -0.19
CA ASP A 52 -4.66 -5.57 0.22
C ASP A 52 -4.12 -6.57 -0.81
N VAL A 53 -4.26 -6.29 -2.11
CA VAL A 53 -3.69 -7.13 -3.18
C VAL A 53 -2.17 -7.19 -3.05
N VAL A 54 -1.51 -6.03 -2.95
CA VAL A 54 -0.05 -5.95 -2.84
C VAL A 54 0.44 -6.61 -1.57
N LEU A 55 -0.17 -6.31 -0.41
CA LEU A 55 0.23 -6.86 0.87
C LEU A 55 0.02 -8.39 0.94
N ASN A 56 -1.01 -8.93 0.29
CA ASN A 56 -1.21 -10.37 0.18
C ASN A 56 -0.13 -11.04 -0.69
N GLN A 57 0.31 -10.40 -1.78
CA GLN A 57 1.42 -10.90 -2.59
C GLN A 57 2.74 -10.87 -1.81
N ILE A 58 3.02 -9.78 -1.08
CA ILE A 58 4.18 -9.66 -0.20
C ILE A 58 4.15 -10.72 0.89
N SER A 59 2.99 -10.96 1.51
CA SER A 59 2.80 -12.02 2.50
C SER A 59 3.24 -13.38 1.99
N LYS A 60 2.80 -13.75 0.79
CA LYS A 60 3.19 -15.02 0.16
C LYS A 60 4.69 -15.10 -0.03
N SER A 61 5.32 -14.04 -0.52
CA SER A 61 6.77 -13.98 -0.70
C SER A 61 7.53 -14.13 0.62
N ILE A 62 7.05 -13.50 1.71
CA ILE A 62 7.67 -13.62 3.04
C ILE A 62 7.51 -15.03 3.60
N LEU A 63 6.33 -15.63 3.46
CA LEU A 63 6.06 -16.99 3.98
C LEU A 63 6.95 -18.06 3.34
N GLU A 64 7.29 -17.89 2.06
CA GLU A 64 8.12 -18.83 1.28
C GLU A 64 9.62 -18.49 1.32
N ALA A 65 10.00 -17.37 1.94
CA ALA A 65 11.37 -16.88 1.95
C ALA A 65 12.31 -17.77 2.78
N ASP A 66 13.50 -18.00 2.26
CA ASP A 66 14.66 -18.53 3.00
C ASP A 66 15.59 -17.42 3.44
N THR A 67 15.61 -16.32 2.71
CA THR A 67 16.42 -15.14 3.00
C THR A 67 15.65 -13.89 2.62
N ILE A 68 15.82 -12.83 3.41
CA ILE A 68 15.17 -11.52 3.19
C ILE A 68 16.24 -10.44 3.13
N TYR A 69 16.10 -9.55 2.13
CA TYR A 69 16.97 -8.40 1.91
C TYR A 69 16.12 -7.12 1.97
N ILE A 70 16.53 -6.19 2.79
CA ILE A 70 15.90 -4.87 2.91
C ILE A 70 16.99 -3.83 2.69
N ASP A 71 16.83 -3.00 1.66
CA ASP A 71 17.74 -1.90 1.32
C ASP A 71 16.91 -0.62 1.21
N LYS A 72 17.28 0.40 1.98
CA LYS A 72 16.54 1.67 2.06
C LYS A 72 17.46 2.84 1.85
N THR A 73 17.04 3.72 0.96
CA THR A 73 17.66 5.03 0.74
C THR A 73 16.59 6.13 0.79
N ASP A 74 17.03 7.38 0.67
CA ASP A 74 16.09 8.50 0.53
C ASP A 74 15.32 8.47 -0.80
N ALA A 75 15.85 7.79 -1.82
CA ALA A 75 15.24 7.70 -3.14
C ALA A 75 14.37 6.46 -3.35
N TYR A 76 14.68 5.36 -2.69
CA TYR A 76 13.99 4.09 -2.91
C TYR A 76 13.93 3.21 -1.66
N VAL A 77 13.04 2.21 -1.70
CA VAL A 77 13.02 1.06 -0.78
C VAL A 77 13.00 -0.21 -1.61
N LYS A 78 13.96 -1.12 -1.36
CA LYS A 78 14.03 -2.47 -1.94
C LYS A 78 13.74 -3.51 -0.87
N PHE A 79 12.87 -4.42 -1.21
CA PHE A 79 12.54 -5.57 -0.39
C PHE A 79 12.56 -6.82 -1.27
N TYR A 80 13.52 -7.69 -1.07
CA TYR A 80 13.67 -8.93 -1.83
C TYR A 80 13.62 -10.14 -0.93
N THR A 81 12.99 -11.18 -1.44
CA THR A 81 13.02 -12.52 -0.86
C THR A 81 13.78 -13.47 -1.77
N LYS A 82 14.52 -14.38 -1.18
CA LYS A 82 15.22 -15.44 -1.90
C LYS A 82 14.59 -16.76 -1.52
N THR A 83 14.17 -17.52 -2.50
CA THR A 83 13.64 -18.86 -2.35
C THR A 83 14.40 -19.84 -3.21
N VAL A 84 14.45 -21.11 -2.81
CA VAL A 84 14.97 -22.20 -3.64
C VAL A 84 13.91 -22.49 -4.71
N SER A 85 14.20 -22.12 -5.95
CA SER A 85 13.23 -22.23 -7.06
C SER A 85 13.41 -23.49 -7.92
N ASP A 86 14.58 -24.09 -7.88
CA ASP A 86 14.91 -25.24 -8.74
C ASP A 86 15.56 -26.34 -7.89
N THR A 87 14.87 -27.45 -7.77
CA THR A 87 15.30 -28.65 -7.07
C THR A 87 15.78 -29.75 -8.02
N SER A 88 15.90 -29.45 -9.32
CA SER A 88 16.35 -30.42 -10.33
C SER A 88 17.80 -30.86 -10.14
N ASP A 89 18.62 -30.02 -9.51
CA ASP A 89 19.98 -30.35 -9.07
C ASP A 89 20.11 -30.12 -7.56
N PRO A 90 19.99 -31.17 -6.72
CA PRO A 90 20.12 -31.07 -5.27
C PRO A 90 21.48 -30.57 -4.80
N THR A 91 22.54 -30.72 -5.64
CA THR A 91 23.91 -30.31 -5.31
C THR A 91 24.15 -28.79 -5.57
N ASN A 92 23.34 -28.17 -6.41
CA ASN A 92 23.45 -26.75 -6.73
C ASN A 92 22.06 -26.12 -6.97
N PRO A 93 21.24 -25.97 -5.93
CA PRO A 93 19.90 -25.39 -6.06
C PRO A 93 19.98 -23.95 -6.56
N LYS A 94 19.21 -23.64 -7.59
CA LYS A 94 19.14 -22.28 -8.16
C LYS A 94 18.24 -21.40 -7.28
N HIS A 95 18.83 -20.38 -6.71
CA HIS A 95 18.13 -19.39 -5.92
C HIS A 95 17.75 -18.18 -6.77
N ILE A 96 16.47 -17.81 -6.75
CA ILE A 96 15.97 -16.63 -7.43
C ILE A 96 15.60 -15.60 -6.39
N LYS A 97 16.07 -14.38 -6.58
CA LYS A 97 15.67 -13.22 -5.78
C LYS A 97 14.61 -12.45 -6.53
N TRP A 98 13.45 -12.37 -5.94
CA TRP A 98 12.34 -11.55 -6.41
C TRP A 98 11.86 -10.68 -5.27
N GLY A 99 11.30 -9.52 -5.60
CA GLY A 99 10.78 -8.64 -4.57
C GLY A 99 10.17 -7.38 -5.10
N TYR A 100 10.19 -6.36 -4.27
CA TYR A 100 9.51 -5.10 -4.51
C TYR A 100 10.52 -3.96 -4.46
N TYR A 101 10.43 -3.10 -5.45
CA TYR A 101 11.20 -1.87 -5.57
C TYR A 101 10.24 -0.70 -5.56
N TYR A 102 10.30 0.13 -4.55
CA TYR A 102 9.57 1.38 -4.47
C TYR A 102 10.44 2.53 -4.93
N ASP A 103 10.00 3.23 -5.97
CA ASP A 103 10.62 4.44 -6.47
C ASP A 103 9.84 5.65 -5.95
N LYS A 104 10.48 6.45 -5.10
CA LYS A 104 9.84 7.63 -4.50
C LYS A 104 9.59 8.75 -5.50
N ALA A 105 10.42 8.88 -6.54
CA ALA A 105 10.26 9.91 -7.55
C ALA A 105 9.08 9.60 -8.48
N GLU A 106 8.93 8.33 -8.86
CA GLU A 106 7.82 7.88 -9.71
C GLU A 106 6.53 7.61 -8.92
N LYS A 107 6.60 7.52 -7.58
CA LYS A 107 5.50 7.11 -6.69
C LYS A 107 4.88 5.77 -7.09
N LYS A 108 5.73 4.82 -7.45
CA LYS A 108 5.34 3.50 -7.94
C LYS A 108 6.06 2.39 -7.20
N LEU A 109 5.32 1.32 -6.97
CA LEU A 109 5.85 0.07 -6.46
C LEU A 109 5.93 -0.94 -7.61
N TYR A 110 7.10 -1.51 -7.78
CA TYR A 110 7.37 -2.49 -8.82
C TYR A 110 7.66 -3.86 -8.22
N TYR A 111 7.17 -4.90 -8.85
CA TYR A 111 7.63 -6.26 -8.65
C TYR A 111 8.75 -6.56 -9.63
N THR A 112 9.90 -7.02 -9.16
CA THR A 112 11.11 -7.09 -9.98
C THR A 112 12.09 -8.16 -9.46
N ASP A 113 13.04 -8.55 -10.30
CA ASP A 113 14.23 -9.28 -9.89
C ASP A 113 15.25 -8.35 -9.19
N ASP A 114 16.28 -8.91 -8.58
CA ASP A 114 17.30 -8.15 -7.85
C ASP A 114 18.16 -7.25 -8.75
N THR A 115 18.18 -7.49 -10.06
CA THR A 115 18.93 -6.72 -11.06
C THR A 115 18.10 -5.57 -11.65
N LEU A 116 16.81 -5.48 -11.32
CA LEU A 116 15.83 -4.54 -11.91
C LEU A 116 15.64 -4.72 -13.44
N SER A 117 16.06 -5.86 -13.99
CA SER A 117 15.97 -6.13 -15.43
C SER A 117 14.57 -6.55 -15.85
N LYS A 118 13.81 -7.17 -14.94
CA LYS A 118 12.43 -7.58 -15.15
C LYS A 118 11.54 -6.82 -14.18
N LYS A 119 11.04 -5.67 -14.61
CA LYS A 119 10.26 -4.74 -13.79
C LYS A 119 8.81 -4.74 -14.25
N SER A 120 7.88 -5.10 -13.38
CA SER A 120 6.44 -4.97 -13.60
C SER A 120 5.81 -4.10 -12.53
N GLU A 121 4.91 -3.22 -12.92
CA GLU A 121 4.20 -2.35 -11.98
C GLU A 121 3.27 -3.20 -11.10
N ALA A 122 3.47 -3.11 -9.79
CA ALA A 122 2.64 -3.79 -8.80
C ALA A 122 1.56 -2.86 -8.23
N CYS A 123 1.89 -1.57 -8.07
CA CYS A 123 0.96 -0.55 -7.60
C CYS A 123 1.44 0.84 -8.00
N ASP A 124 0.51 1.69 -8.42
CA ASP A 124 0.71 3.11 -8.66
C ASP A 124 0.17 3.96 -7.49
N TYR A 125 0.39 5.28 -7.53
CA TYR A 125 -0.04 6.24 -6.49
C TYR A 125 0.48 5.91 -5.08
N VAL A 126 1.69 5.35 -4.99
CA VAL A 126 2.34 4.99 -3.73
C VAL A 126 3.07 6.21 -3.17
N GLU A 127 2.56 6.78 -2.08
CA GLU A 127 3.22 7.88 -1.36
C GLU A 127 4.29 7.39 -0.37
N GLY A 128 4.19 6.15 0.05
CA GLY A 128 5.17 5.55 0.95
C GLY A 128 5.11 4.03 0.95
N PHE A 129 6.28 3.42 0.99
CA PHE A 129 6.45 2.00 1.21
C PHE A 129 7.57 1.80 2.23
N ASP A 130 7.30 1.07 3.28
CA ASP A 130 8.28 0.80 4.33
C ASP A 130 8.23 -0.66 4.77
N VAL A 131 9.41 -1.23 4.97
CA VAL A 131 9.59 -2.59 5.48
C VAL A 131 10.58 -2.55 6.63
N LYS A 132 10.22 -3.09 7.77
CA LYS A 132 11.08 -3.14 8.95
C LYS A 132 10.80 -4.38 9.78
N LEU A 133 11.75 -4.75 10.62
CA LEU A 133 11.53 -5.78 11.61
C LEU A 133 10.67 -5.21 12.74
N SER A 134 9.57 -5.90 13.06
CA SER A 134 8.71 -5.57 14.20
C SER A 134 9.33 -6.17 15.45
N LYS A 135 9.31 -5.43 16.56
CA LYS A 135 9.73 -5.90 17.90
C LYS A 135 11.17 -6.37 18.07
N SER A 136 12.04 -6.22 17.10
CA SER A 136 13.45 -6.50 17.33
C SER A 136 14.12 -5.27 17.94
N ASN A 137 14.25 -5.27 19.26
CA ASN A 137 15.13 -4.33 19.99
C ASN A 137 16.58 -4.78 19.81
N PHE A 138 17.09 -4.75 18.58
CA PHE A 138 18.52 -4.94 18.43
C PHE A 138 19.21 -3.60 18.56
N THR A 139 20.13 -3.54 19.48
CA THR A 139 21.05 -2.42 19.64
C THR A 139 22.17 -2.59 18.63
N LEU A 140 22.30 -1.67 17.69
CA LEU A 140 23.47 -1.60 16.82
C LEU A 140 24.59 -0.91 17.60
N LYS A 141 25.64 -1.64 17.96
CA LYS A 141 26.89 -1.08 18.46
C LYS A 141 27.94 -1.22 17.35
N ASP A 142 28.50 -0.08 16.91
CA ASP A 142 29.52 -0.05 15.86
C ASP A 142 29.12 -0.73 14.53
N GLY A 143 27.81 -0.71 14.20
CA GLY A 143 27.27 -1.34 13.01
C GLY A 143 27.02 -2.84 13.14
N HIS A 144 27.29 -3.46 14.29
CA HIS A 144 27.04 -4.87 14.54
C HIS A 144 25.82 -5.06 15.45
N ILE A 145 24.99 -6.06 15.13
CA ILE A 145 23.87 -6.48 15.97
C ILE A 145 24.43 -7.26 17.15
N ILE A 146 24.12 -6.79 18.37
CA ILE A 146 24.65 -7.40 19.62
C ILE A 146 23.71 -8.50 20.15
N GLU A 147 22.44 -8.48 19.74
CA GLU A 147 21.46 -9.47 20.19
C GLU A 147 21.11 -10.44 19.06
N GLU A 148 20.99 -11.74 19.40
CA GLU A 148 20.51 -12.73 18.46
C GLU A 148 19.08 -12.40 18.04
N LEU A 149 18.84 -12.29 16.73
CA LEU A 149 17.50 -12.18 16.20
C LEU A 149 16.70 -13.42 16.53
N PRO A 150 15.41 -13.27 16.86
CA PRO A 150 14.55 -14.44 17.02
C PRO A 150 14.56 -15.27 15.74
N THR A 151 14.44 -16.58 15.87
CA THR A 151 14.51 -17.55 14.76
C THR A 151 13.54 -17.18 13.62
N ASN A 152 12.40 -16.60 13.96
CA ASN A 152 11.40 -16.11 13.03
C ASN A 152 10.98 -14.68 13.42
N PRO A 153 11.70 -13.66 12.95
CA PRO A 153 11.37 -12.28 13.27
C PRO A 153 10.08 -11.86 12.56
N GLU A 154 9.30 -11.02 13.24
CA GLU A 154 8.13 -10.39 12.65
C GLU A 154 8.57 -9.26 11.72
N ILE A 155 8.06 -9.27 10.49
CA ILE A 155 8.34 -8.27 9.47
C ILE A 155 7.11 -7.41 9.31
N GLN A 156 7.26 -6.12 9.59
CA GLN A 156 6.21 -5.14 9.40
C GLN A 156 6.36 -4.49 8.02
N VAL A 157 5.30 -4.55 7.22
CA VAL A 157 5.21 -3.91 5.92
C VAL A 157 4.11 -2.85 5.96
N SER A 158 4.46 -1.64 5.57
CA SER A 158 3.53 -0.50 5.49
C SER A 158 3.50 0.04 4.07
N ILE A 159 2.30 0.23 3.53
CA ILE A 159 2.09 0.90 2.25
C ILE A 159 1.14 2.08 2.45
N THR A 160 1.52 3.23 1.91
CA THR A 160 0.70 4.45 1.91
C THR A 160 0.33 4.77 0.48
N LEU A 161 -0.95 4.83 0.19
CA LEU A 161 -1.50 5.14 -1.12
C LEU A 161 -2.27 6.45 -1.07
N GLU A 162 -2.16 7.25 -2.16
CA GLU A 162 -2.94 8.46 -2.35
C GLU A 162 -3.75 8.36 -3.64
N ARG A 163 -5.06 8.62 -3.55
CA ARG A 163 -5.95 8.72 -4.72
C ARG A 163 -6.99 9.81 -4.50
N MET A 164 -7.14 10.72 -5.46
CA MET A 164 -8.09 11.83 -5.37
C MET A 164 -7.98 12.64 -4.05
N LYS A 165 -6.76 12.93 -3.61
CA LYS A 165 -6.45 13.61 -2.32
C LYS A 165 -6.84 12.82 -1.07
N ASN A 166 -7.23 11.57 -1.19
CA ASN A 166 -7.42 10.69 -0.06
C ASN A 166 -6.16 9.85 0.14
N VAL A 167 -5.59 9.92 1.33
CA VAL A 167 -4.38 9.18 1.71
C VAL A 167 -4.76 8.12 2.73
N ARG A 168 -4.25 6.91 2.56
CA ARG A 168 -4.42 5.84 3.54
C ARG A 168 -3.14 5.02 3.66
N THR A 169 -2.74 4.76 4.89
CA THR A 169 -1.66 3.82 5.22
C THR A 169 -2.25 2.51 5.71
N VAL A 170 -1.79 1.42 5.14
CA VAL A 170 -2.13 0.07 5.60
C VAL A 170 -0.83 -0.59 6.04
N THR A 171 -0.83 -1.11 7.26
CA THR A 171 0.31 -1.78 7.87
C THR A 171 -0.08 -3.20 8.24
N ARG A 172 0.77 -4.17 7.93
CA ARG A 172 0.61 -5.57 8.32
C ARG A 172 1.92 -6.14 8.83
N GLU A 173 1.81 -7.09 9.73
CA GLU A 173 2.93 -7.84 10.29
C GLU A 173 2.86 -9.28 9.76
N TYR A 174 4.03 -9.79 9.38
CA TYR A 174 4.18 -11.12 8.82
C TYR A 174 5.31 -11.85 9.51
N MET A 175 5.16 -13.15 9.62
CA MET A 175 6.20 -14.03 10.11
C MET A 175 6.56 -15.03 9.02
N ALA A 176 7.84 -15.19 8.73
CA ALA A 176 8.28 -16.21 7.78
C ALA A 176 8.04 -17.61 8.35
N ARG A 177 7.65 -18.54 7.49
CA ARG A 177 7.49 -19.95 7.88
C ARG A 177 8.83 -20.61 8.11
N ASN A 178 9.84 -20.24 7.34
CA ASN A 178 11.18 -20.77 7.43
C ASN A 178 11.99 -20.05 8.52
N LYS A 179 13.00 -20.70 9.06
CA LYS A 179 13.90 -20.12 10.06
C LYS A 179 14.87 -19.16 9.39
N ILE A 180 14.51 -17.89 9.29
CA ILE A 180 15.28 -16.86 8.56
C ILE A 180 16.10 -15.95 9.47
N GLY A 181 16.07 -16.13 10.80
CA GLY A 181 16.66 -15.21 11.76
C GLY A 181 18.09 -14.76 11.43
N ASN A 182 18.95 -15.69 10.98
CA ASN A 182 20.33 -15.41 10.59
C ASN A 182 20.49 -15.04 9.10
N ASN A 183 19.41 -15.02 8.33
CA ASN A 183 19.41 -14.79 6.88
C ASN A 183 18.72 -13.47 6.49
N ILE A 184 18.71 -12.49 7.39
CA ILE A 184 18.18 -11.16 7.10
C ILE A 184 19.34 -10.22 6.86
N THR A 185 19.37 -9.60 5.69
CA THR A 185 20.35 -8.57 5.34
C THR A 185 19.66 -7.22 5.33
N LEU A 186 20.14 -6.31 6.16
CA LEU A 186 19.70 -4.91 6.22
C LEU A 186 20.80 -4.04 5.63
N GLN A 187 20.52 -3.31 4.57
CA GLN A 187 21.40 -2.27 4.04
C GLN A 187 20.87 -0.88 4.41
N LYS A 188 21.71 -0.06 4.98
CA LYS A 188 21.40 1.33 5.30
C LYS A 188 22.11 2.26 4.32
N ALA A 189 21.47 3.34 3.92
CA ALA A 189 21.89 4.33 2.93
C ALA A 189 23.24 5.02 3.15
N THR A 190 23.96 4.72 4.22
CA THR A 190 25.27 5.30 4.54
C THR A 190 26.36 4.21 4.57
N GLY A 191 26.60 3.54 3.44
CA GLY A 191 27.89 2.86 3.19
C GLY A 191 28.25 1.67 4.08
N GLY A 192 27.31 1.04 4.78
CA GLY A 192 27.56 -0.14 5.60
C GLY A 192 26.58 -1.27 5.32
N GLU A 193 27.09 -2.34 4.75
CA GLU A 193 26.38 -3.61 4.64
C GLU A 193 26.34 -4.27 6.03
N VAL A 194 25.14 -4.43 6.60
CA VAL A 194 24.95 -5.22 7.81
C VAL A 194 24.52 -6.61 7.41
N THR A 195 25.47 -7.52 7.29
CA THR A 195 25.20 -8.93 7.07
C THR A 195 25.06 -9.60 8.43
N LEU A 196 23.90 -10.14 8.70
CA LEU A 196 23.71 -11.04 9.84
C LEU A 196 24.25 -12.43 9.43
N LYS A 197 25.31 -12.87 10.09
CA LYS A 197 25.80 -14.24 9.99
C LYS A 197 25.09 -15.10 10.99
#